data_a53ede8a3f54b3689438bc326d8edda3
#
_entry.id   a53ede8a3f54b3689438bc326d8edda3
#
_cell.length_a   1.000
_cell.length_b   1.000
_cell.length_c   1.000
_cell.angle_alpha   90.00
_cell.angle_beta   90.00
_cell.angle_gamma   90.00
#
_symmetry.space_group_name_H-M   'P 1'
#
loop_
_entity.id
_entity.type
_entity.pdbx_description
1 polymer ?
#
loop_
_entity_poly.entity_id
_entity_poly.type
_entity_poly.pdbx_seq_one_letter_code
_entity_poly.pdbx_strand_id
1 'polypeptide(L)'
;MEWVRGGCLGYGSSSTVHLATSKNSSSACPAVMAVKSCNQSDTTLLENEREILDEIGFCPQIIQCFGDCRATDENNECLYNLMLEYAKGGSLSYKLKKSGGCMKESDVKDYTRSILKGLSHVHAKGFVHCDVKLDNILLFENGEVKIADFGLAKKSGKKQGRGEIRGTPLYMAPESVNNNEYESGADIWALGCAVVEMVTGKPAWNCRPGTNMFVLLIRIGEGDELPIIPEELSQQGKDFLSKIFVKDPTQRWTADMLLKHPFVADQFQENVPLKEESKELSASPRCHFNFSEWASFQSSSSPRSELWSDGKVKSISSSLNSSCWTSPEDRIRLLAAGQSRNWRDSGCWVNVR
;
A
#
# COMPACT_ATOMS: atom_id res chain seq x y z
N MET A 1 -11.04 -21.87 -18.27
CA MET A 1 -11.85 -22.01 -17.03
C MET A 1 -13.29 -21.66 -17.38
N GLU A 2 -14.26 -22.52 -17.07
CA GLU A 2 -15.68 -22.22 -17.30
C GLU A 2 -16.30 -21.67 -16.02
N TRP A 3 -16.91 -20.49 -16.11
CA TRP A 3 -17.57 -19.80 -15.00
C TRP A 3 -18.82 -19.07 -15.48
N VAL A 4 -19.69 -18.74 -14.54
CA VAL A 4 -20.94 -18.00 -14.80
C VAL A 4 -20.85 -16.67 -14.06
N ARG A 5 -21.11 -15.57 -14.76
CA ARG A 5 -21.20 -14.23 -14.19
C ARG A 5 -22.46 -14.10 -13.36
N GLY A 6 -22.31 -13.64 -12.12
CA GLY A 6 -23.39 -13.36 -11.19
C GLY A 6 -23.67 -11.87 -11.01
N GLY A 7 -24.20 -11.50 -9.84
CA GLY A 7 -24.53 -10.12 -9.51
C GLY A 7 -23.32 -9.18 -9.49
N CYS A 8 -23.53 -7.91 -9.81
CA CYS A 8 -22.52 -6.87 -9.70
C CYS A 8 -22.16 -6.64 -8.22
N LEU A 9 -20.87 -6.60 -7.93
CA LEU A 9 -20.31 -6.30 -6.60
C LEU A 9 -19.87 -4.84 -6.46
N GLY A 10 -19.49 -4.20 -7.58
CA GLY A 10 -19.05 -2.82 -7.57
C GLY A 10 -18.58 -2.31 -8.94
N TYR A 11 -18.43 -1.00 -9.01
CA TYR A 11 -17.96 -0.28 -10.19
C TYR A 11 -16.70 0.52 -9.82
N GLY A 12 -15.65 0.39 -10.63
CA GLY A 12 -14.49 1.26 -10.58
C GLY A 12 -14.51 2.27 -11.74
N SER A 13 -13.51 3.14 -11.81
CA SER A 13 -13.39 4.15 -12.87
C SER A 13 -13.27 3.58 -14.29
N SER A 14 -12.66 2.40 -14.44
CA SER A 14 -12.39 1.73 -15.72
C SER A 14 -12.78 0.27 -15.74
N SER A 15 -13.39 -0.25 -14.68
CA SER A 15 -13.71 -1.67 -14.56
C SER A 15 -14.95 -1.92 -13.72
N THR A 16 -15.59 -3.05 -13.94
CA THR A 16 -16.70 -3.54 -13.12
C THR A 16 -16.30 -4.84 -12.44
N VAL A 17 -16.81 -5.09 -11.23
CA VAL A 17 -16.58 -6.35 -10.51
C VAL A 17 -17.89 -7.07 -10.31
N HIS A 18 -17.89 -8.34 -10.68
CA HIS A 18 -19.03 -9.23 -10.54
C HIS A 18 -18.68 -10.43 -9.67
N LEU A 19 -19.67 -10.95 -8.96
CA LEU A 19 -19.58 -12.28 -8.40
C LEU A 19 -19.52 -13.28 -9.56
N ALA A 20 -18.76 -14.35 -9.42
CA ALA A 20 -18.74 -15.42 -10.40
C ALA A 20 -18.70 -16.78 -9.72
N THR A 21 -19.34 -17.77 -10.36
CA THR A 21 -19.36 -19.15 -9.88
C THR A 21 -18.67 -20.04 -10.91
N SER A 22 -17.68 -20.80 -10.48
CA SER A 22 -17.01 -21.78 -11.34
C SER A 22 -17.92 -22.99 -11.58
N LYS A 23 -17.99 -23.46 -12.82
CA LYS A 23 -18.70 -24.71 -13.16
C LYS A 23 -17.92 -25.94 -12.69
N ASN A 24 -16.60 -25.85 -12.67
CA ASN A 24 -15.70 -26.93 -12.27
C ASN A 24 -14.76 -26.40 -11.18
N SER A 25 -15.10 -26.56 -9.91
CA SER A 25 -14.24 -26.21 -8.80
C SER A 25 -13.05 -27.18 -8.72
N SER A 26 -11.86 -26.62 -8.58
CA SER A 26 -10.62 -27.36 -8.35
C SER A 26 -9.79 -26.65 -7.29
N SER A 27 -8.71 -27.27 -6.81
CA SER A 27 -7.77 -26.61 -5.90
C SER A 27 -7.16 -25.32 -6.48
N ALA A 28 -7.13 -25.19 -7.81
CA ALA A 28 -6.63 -24.01 -8.51
C ALA A 28 -7.72 -22.96 -8.83
N CYS A 29 -9.02 -23.31 -8.63
CA CYS A 29 -10.13 -22.40 -8.90
C CYS A 29 -11.24 -22.59 -7.87
N PRO A 30 -11.50 -21.60 -7.00
CA PRO A 30 -12.56 -21.69 -6.00
C PRO A 30 -13.93 -21.72 -6.65
N ALA A 31 -14.92 -22.30 -5.94
CA ALA A 31 -16.30 -22.36 -6.41
C ALA A 31 -16.92 -20.98 -6.61
N VAL A 32 -16.51 -20.00 -5.80
CA VAL A 32 -16.98 -18.60 -5.86
C VAL A 32 -15.79 -17.67 -5.92
N MET A 33 -15.82 -16.70 -6.82
CA MET A 33 -14.76 -15.72 -7.05
C MET A 33 -15.33 -14.35 -7.43
N ALA A 34 -14.51 -13.32 -7.39
CA ALA A 34 -14.80 -12.01 -7.96
C ALA A 34 -14.16 -11.93 -9.35
N VAL A 35 -14.89 -11.40 -10.31
CA VAL A 35 -14.35 -11.15 -11.66
C VAL A 35 -14.37 -9.66 -11.93
N LYS A 36 -13.18 -9.08 -12.07
CA LYS A 36 -12.96 -7.67 -12.42
C LYS A 36 -12.81 -7.60 -13.94
N SER A 37 -13.68 -6.83 -14.59
CA SER A 37 -13.81 -6.79 -16.05
C SER A 37 -13.67 -5.38 -16.59
N CYS A 38 -13.00 -5.22 -17.73
CA CYS A 38 -12.95 -3.98 -18.50
C CYS A 38 -13.11 -4.26 -19.99
N ASN A 39 -13.40 -3.22 -20.78
CA ASN A 39 -13.42 -3.34 -22.23
C ASN A 39 -12.02 -3.61 -22.76
N GLN A 40 -11.91 -4.28 -23.88
CA GLN A 40 -10.64 -4.63 -24.55
C GLN A 40 -9.79 -3.40 -24.88
N SER A 41 -10.39 -2.21 -25.02
CA SER A 41 -9.69 -0.94 -25.25
C SER A 41 -8.94 -0.40 -24.02
N ASP A 42 -9.29 -0.86 -22.81
CA ASP A 42 -8.84 -0.26 -21.54
C ASP A 42 -8.15 -1.27 -20.60
N THR A 43 -7.50 -2.31 -21.17
CA THR A 43 -6.94 -3.43 -20.41
C THR A 43 -5.72 -3.09 -19.56
N THR A 44 -5.03 -2.00 -19.86
CA THR A 44 -3.71 -1.68 -19.30
C THR A 44 -3.63 -1.79 -17.79
N LEU A 45 -4.64 -1.31 -17.04
CA LEU A 45 -4.63 -1.36 -15.58
C LEU A 45 -4.85 -2.78 -15.05
N LEU A 46 -5.72 -3.57 -15.70
CA LEU A 46 -5.98 -4.95 -15.27
C LEU A 46 -4.84 -5.89 -15.66
N GLU A 47 -4.22 -5.68 -16.82
CA GLU A 47 -3.02 -6.41 -17.24
C GLU A 47 -1.85 -6.11 -16.28
N ASN A 48 -1.65 -4.83 -15.93
CA ASN A 48 -0.66 -4.44 -14.93
C ASN A 48 -0.94 -5.10 -13.56
N GLU A 49 -2.21 -5.11 -13.12
CA GLU A 49 -2.61 -5.77 -11.86
C GLU A 49 -2.30 -7.25 -11.89
N ARG A 50 -2.58 -7.95 -13.01
CA ARG A 50 -2.28 -9.36 -13.22
C ARG A 50 -0.77 -9.64 -13.13
N GLU A 51 0.03 -8.90 -13.88
CA GLU A 51 1.48 -9.05 -13.93
C GLU A 51 2.12 -8.82 -12.55
N ILE A 52 1.70 -7.76 -11.84
CA ILE A 52 2.25 -7.43 -10.53
C ILE A 52 1.87 -8.48 -9.49
N LEU A 53 0.63 -8.95 -9.46
CA LEU A 53 0.21 -10.01 -8.53
C LEU A 53 0.99 -11.31 -8.75
N ASP A 54 1.32 -11.64 -10.01
CA ASP A 54 2.17 -12.79 -10.31
C ASP A 54 3.61 -12.60 -9.83
N GLU A 55 4.21 -11.42 -10.05
CA GLU A 55 5.59 -11.12 -9.63
C GLU A 55 5.72 -11.03 -8.10
N ILE A 56 4.73 -10.46 -7.40
CA ILE A 56 4.70 -10.39 -5.93
C ILE A 56 4.58 -11.79 -5.34
N GLY A 57 3.80 -12.66 -5.96
CA GLY A 57 3.52 -14.00 -5.51
C GLY A 57 2.57 -14.05 -4.31
N PHE A 58 2.40 -15.23 -3.73
CA PHE A 58 1.45 -15.46 -2.65
C PHE A 58 1.84 -14.73 -1.35
N CYS A 59 0.88 -14.01 -0.78
CA CYS A 59 0.93 -13.44 0.57
C CYS A 59 -0.49 -13.47 1.18
N PRO A 60 -0.65 -13.94 2.43
CA PRO A 60 -1.97 -14.01 3.08
C PRO A 60 -2.69 -12.66 3.17
N GLN A 61 -1.97 -11.55 3.18
CA GLN A 61 -2.51 -10.18 3.28
C GLN A 61 -2.68 -9.49 1.93
N ILE A 62 -2.53 -10.22 0.83
CA ILE A 62 -2.74 -9.72 -0.54
C ILE A 62 -3.82 -10.56 -1.21
N ILE A 63 -4.69 -9.90 -1.99
CA ILE A 63 -5.72 -10.57 -2.78
C ILE A 63 -5.10 -11.61 -3.71
N GLN A 64 -5.68 -12.81 -3.76
CA GLN A 64 -5.22 -13.86 -4.66
C GLN A 64 -5.84 -13.68 -6.05
N CYS A 65 -5.00 -13.81 -7.09
CA CYS A 65 -5.43 -13.87 -8.47
C CYS A 65 -5.40 -15.32 -8.96
N PHE A 66 -6.47 -15.75 -9.61
CA PHE A 66 -6.64 -17.11 -10.16
C PHE A 66 -6.39 -17.17 -11.66
N GLY A 67 -6.02 -16.05 -12.27
CA GLY A 67 -5.76 -15.92 -13.71
C GLY A 67 -6.67 -14.90 -14.37
N ASP A 68 -6.60 -14.87 -15.70
CA ASP A 68 -7.35 -13.96 -16.54
C ASP A 68 -7.92 -14.67 -17.76
N CYS A 69 -8.89 -14.05 -18.41
CA CYS A 69 -9.39 -14.51 -19.70
C CYS A 69 -10.04 -13.37 -20.50
N ARG A 70 -10.08 -13.54 -21.81
CA ARG A 70 -10.91 -12.71 -22.69
C ARG A 70 -12.19 -13.46 -23.03
N ALA A 71 -13.32 -12.78 -22.93
CA ALA A 71 -14.64 -13.35 -23.23
C ALA A 71 -15.53 -12.29 -23.85
N THR A 72 -16.46 -12.69 -24.68
CA THR A 72 -17.48 -11.82 -25.25
C THR A 72 -18.70 -11.80 -24.33
N ASP A 73 -19.23 -10.64 -24.02
CA ASP A 73 -20.46 -10.48 -23.24
C ASP A 73 -21.73 -10.69 -24.09
N GLU A 74 -22.90 -10.51 -23.46
CA GLU A 74 -24.21 -10.66 -24.11
C GLU A 74 -24.44 -9.62 -25.20
N ASN A 75 -23.71 -8.48 -25.17
CA ASN A 75 -23.78 -7.42 -26.16
C ASN A 75 -22.75 -7.60 -27.30
N ASN A 76 -22.06 -8.74 -27.33
CA ASN A 76 -20.99 -9.02 -28.28
C ASN A 76 -19.74 -8.14 -28.11
N GLU A 77 -19.54 -7.51 -26.92
CA GLU A 77 -18.35 -6.75 -26.58
C GLU A 77 -17.27 -7.67 -26.01
N CYS A 78 -16.03 -7.51 -26.48
CA CYS A 78 -14.91 -8.27 -25.97
C CYS A 78 -14.41 -7.66 -24.64
N LEU A 79 -14.50 -8.44 -23.57
CA LEU A 79 -14.07 -8.06 -22.23
C LEU A 79 -12.78 -8.80 -21.83
N TYR A 80 -11.88 -8.06 -21.19
CA TYR A 80 -10.79 -8.64 -20.40
C TYR A 80 -11.28 -8.86 -18.96
N ASN A 81 -11.10 -10.06 -18.45
CA ASN A 81 -11.62 -10.49 -17.15
C ASN A 81 -10.46 -11.01 -16.29
N LEU A 82 -10.30 -10.45 -15.09
CA LEU A 82 -9.34 -10.87 -14.08
C LEU A 82 -10.09 -11.59 -12.95
N MET A 83 -9.76 -12.85 -12.69
CA MET A 83 -10.38 -13.66 -11.67
C MET A 83 -9.64 -13.49 -10.34
N LEU A 84 -10.35 -13.01 -9.34
CA LEU A 84 -9.80 -12.65 -8.02
C LEU A 84 -10.54 -13.39 -6.90
N GLU A 85 -9.90 -13.48 -5.77
CA GLU A 85 -10.51 -13.97 -4.53
C GLU A 85 -11.73 -13.12 -4.12
N TYR A 86 -12.81 -13.78 -3.69
CA TYR A 86 -14.04 -13.09 -3.30
C TYR A 86 -14.02 -12.72 -1.82
N ALA A 87 -14.08 -11.43 -1.52
CA ALA A 87 -14.17 -10.90 -0.18
C ALA A 87 -15.64 -10.65 0.21
N LYS A 88 -16.23 -11.57 0.95
CA LYS A 88 -17.65 -11.52 1.36
C LYS A 88 -17.98 -10.33 2.26
N GLY A 89 -17.02 -9.83 3.02
CA GLY A 89 -17.17 -8.67 3.91
C GLY A 89 -17.15 -7.32 3.19
N GLY A 90 -16.82 -7.30 1.89
CA GLY A 90 -16.65 -6.07 1.10
C GLY A 90 -15.38 -5.30 1.46
N SER A 91 -15.34 -4.00 1.18
CA SER A 91 -14.20 -3.13 1.53
C SER A 91 -14.26 -2.61 2.96
N LEU A 92 -13.12 -2.16 3.52
CA LEU A 92 -13.11 -1.49 4.83
C LEU A 92 -13.89 -0.16 4.79
N SER A 93 -13.96 0.52 3.67
CA SER A 93 -14.82 1.71 3.48
C SER A 93 -16.30 1.35 3.68
N TYR A 94 -16.75 0.22 3.12
CA TYR A 94 -18.10 -0.28 3.33
C TYR A 94 -18.35 -0.67 4.80
N LYS A 95 -17.40 -1.38 5.42
CA LYS A 95 -17.44 -1.74 6.85
C LYS A 95 -17.56 -0.50 7.73
N LEU A 96 -16.75 0.55 7.46
CA LEU A 96 -16.76 1.80 8.18
C LEU A 96 -18.14 2.48 8.14
N LYS A 97 -18.73 2.61 6.95
CA LYS A 97 -20.10 3.14 6.77
C LYS A 97 -21.12 2.36 7.57
N LYS A 98 -21.03 1.02 7.56
CA LYS A 98 -21.95 0.13 8.28
C LYS A 98 -21.76 0.16 9.81
N SER A 99 -20.56 0.52 10.29
CA SER A 99 -20.24 0.61 11.73
C SER A 99 -20.60 1.96 12.37
N GLY A 100 -21.38 2.80 11.68
CA GLY A 100 -21.77 4.11 12.21
C GLY A 100 -20.70 5.20 12.00
N GLY A 101 -19.76 4.99 11.09
CA GLY A 101 -18.79 6.00 10.66
C GLY A 101 -17.47 6.00 11.43
N CYS A 102 -17.29 5.15 12.44
CA CYS A 102 -16.00 4.98 13.12
C CYS A 102 -15.78 3.50 13.52
N MET A 103 -14.54 3.11 13.69
CA MET A 103 -14.15 1.76 14.13
C MET A 103 -13.54 1.82 15.52
N LYS A 104 -13.65 0.72 16.27
CA LYS A 104 -12.95 0.59 17.57
C LYS A 104 -11.44 0.52 17.33
N GLU A 105 -10.67 1.13 18.22
CA GLU A 105 -9.20 1.13 18.10
C GLU A 105 -8.60 -0.27 18.06
N SER A 106 -9.20 -1.27 18.74
CA SER A 106 -8.80 -2.67 18.64
C SER A 106 -8.85 -3.19 17.20
N ASP A 107 -9.96 -2.94 16.49
CA ASP A 107 -10.13 -3.38 15.11
C ASP A 107 -9.17 -2.62 14.18
N VAL A 108 -8.98 -1.32 14.42
CA VAL A 108 -8.02 -0.48 13.68
C VAL A 108 -6.60 -1.04 13.82
N LYS A 109 -6.17 -1.45 15.03
CA LYS A 109 -4.87 -2.07 15.27
C LYS A 109 -4.69 -3.34 14.44
N ASP A 110 -5.68 -4.24 14.47
CA ASP A 110 -5.61 -5.52 13.78
C ASP A 110 -5.60 -5.37 12.26
N TYR A 111 -6.45 -4.48 11.73
CA TYR A 111 -6.45 -4.17 10.30
C TYR A 111 -5.14 -3.49 9.89
N THR A 112 -4.66 -2.51 10.66
CA THR A 112 -3.39 -1.83 10.37
C THR A 112 -2.21 -2.79 10.36
N ARG A 113 -2.15 -3.74 11.32
CA ARG A 113 -1.13 -4.79 11.36
C ARG A 113 -1.18 -5.66 10.10
N SER A 114 -2.37 -6.07 9.68
CA SER A 114 -2.53 -6.90 8.48
C SER A 114 -2.12 -6.15 7.21
N ILE A 115 -2.51 -4.89 7.07
CA ILE A 115 -2.11 -4.04 5.94
C ILE A 115 -0.59 -3.85 5.93
N LEU A 116 0.03 -3.58 7.08
CA LEU A 116 1.49 -3.46 7.18
C LEU A 116 2.23 -4.73 6.75
N LYS A 117 1.73 -5.92 7.14
CA LYS A 117 2.30 -7.20 6.68
C LYS A 117 2.24 -7.33 5.15
N GLY A 118 1.11 -6.95 4.56
CA GLY A 118 0.96 -6.93 3.10
C GLY A 118 1.90 -5.93 2.43
N LEU A 119 1.98 -4.69 2.93
CA LEU A 119 2.87 -3.66 2.40
C LEU A 119 4.34 -4.03 2.55
N SER A 120 4.75 -4.59 3.71
CA SER A 120 6.12 -5.11 3.90
C SER A 120 6.48 -6.13 2.82
N HIS A 121 5.56 -7.06 2.51
CA HIS A 121 5.80 -8.05 1.45
C HIS A 121 5.90 -7.40 0.06
N VAL A 122 4.99 -6.47 -0.29
CA VAL A 122 5.01 -5.74 -1.57
C VAL A 122 6.32 -4.97 -1.73
N HIS A 123 6.73 -4.23 -0.69
CA HIS A 123 7.96 -3.44 -0.70
C HIS A 123 9.22 -4.31 -0.76
N ALA A 124 9.24 -5.44 -0.06
CA ALA A 124 10.35 -6.41 -0.12
C ALA A 124 10.52 -7.03 -1.52
N LYS A 125 9.42 -7.15 -2.28
CA LYS A 125 9.44 -7.58 -3.69
C LYS A 125 9.83 -6.46 -4.67
N GLY A 126 10.11 -5.26 -4.17
CA GLY A 126 10.50 -4.11 -4.99
C GLY A 126 9.33 -3.44 -5.70
N PHE A 127 8.11 -3.55 -5.18
CA PHE A 127 6.93 -2.87 -5.71
C PHE A 127 6.39 -1.82 -4.76
N VAL A 128 5.60 -0.90 -5.31
CA VAL A 128 4.86 0.14 -4.59
C VAL A 128 3.42 0.07 -5.06
N HIS A 129 2.46 0.06 -4.14
CA HIS A 129 1.04 -0.09 -4.45
C HIS A 129 0.44 1.15 -5.12
N CYS A 130 0.83 2.34 -4.65
CA CYS A 130 0.45 3.67 -5.15
C CYS A 130 -1.02 4.09 -4.92
N ASP A 131 -1.92 3.23 -4.45
CA ASP A 131 -3.33 3.57 -4.18
C ASP A 131 -3.88 2.85 -2.93
N VAL A 132 -3.14 2.91 -1.83
CA VAL A 132 -3.59 2.40 -0.52
C VAL A 132 -4.71 3.29 0.00
N LYS A 133 -5.91 2.70 0.19
CA LYS A 133 -7.11 3.37 0.73
C LYS A 133 -8.11 2.34 1.24
N LEU A 134 -9.11 2.76 2.02
CA LEU A 134 -10.07 1.82 2.61
C LEU A 134 -10.92 1.07 1.57
N ASP A 135 -11.14 1.63 0.39
CA ASP A 135 -11.85 0.95 -0.70
C ASP A 135 -11.06 -0.22 -1.28
N ASN A 136 -9.72 -0.16 -1.23
CA ASN A 136 -8.80 -1.18 -1.76
C ASN A 136 -8.33 -2.18 -0.68
N ILE A 137 -8.87 -2.09 0.53
CA ILE A 137 -8.65 -3.08 1.60
C ILE A 137 -9.92 -3.88 1.77
N LEU A 138 -9.86 -5.17 1.46
CA LEU A 138 -11.01 -6.05 1.44
C LEU A 138 -11.08 -6.91 2.71
N LEU A 139 -12.28 -7.04 3.27
CA LEU A 139 -12.58 -7.81 4.48
C LEU A 139 -13.13 -9.18 4.11
N PHE A 140 -12.55 -10.22 4.69
CA PHE A 140 -12.96 -11.60 4.52
C PHE A 140 -13.84 -12.08 5.67
N GLU A 141 -14.50 -13.24 5.48
CA GLU A 141 -15.47 -13.80 6.43
C GLU A 141 -14.84 -14.15 7.79
N ASN A 142 -13.57 -14.52 7.79
CA ASN A 142 -12.79 -14.83 9.00
C ASN A 142 -12.29 -13.58 9.76
N GLY A 143 -12.65 -12.37 9.30
CA GLY A 143 -12.19 -11.11 9.88
C GLY A 143 -10.83 -10.63 9.38
N GLU A 144 -10.16 -11.40 8.53
CA GLU A 144 -8.90 -10.97 7.90
C GLU A 144 -9.13 -9.90 6.85
N VAL A 145 -8.14 -9.04 6.66
CA VAL A 145 -8.14 -8.04 5.58
C VAL A 145 -6.97 -8.29 4.64
N LYS A 146 -7.22 -8.03 3.35
CA LYS A 146 -6.22 -8.13 2.30
C LYS A 146 -6.19 -6.88 1.44
N ILE A 147 -4.99 -6.53 0.97
CA ILE A 147 -4.78 -5.44 0.02
C ILE A 147 -5.19 -5.94 -1.37
N ALA A 148 -5.91 -5.11 -2.10
CA ALA A 148 -6.42 -5.38 -3.45
C ALA A 148 -6.22 -4.16 -4.36
N ASP A 149 -6.48 -4.33 -5.65
CA ASP A 149 -6.39 -3.30 -6.70
C ASP A 149 -4.97 -2.81 -6.95
N PHE A 150 -4.15 -3.67 -7.57
CA PHE A 150 -2.77 -3.37 -7.96
C PHE A 150 -2.65 -2.72 -9.34
N GLY A 151 -3.76 -2.24 -9.94
CA GLY A 151 -3.76 -1.63 -11.25
C GLY A 151 -2.85 -0.41 -11.39
N LEU A 152 -2.68 0.37 -10.31
CA LEU A 152 -1.78 1.53 -10.26
C LEU A 152 -0.40 1.20 -9.69
N ALA A 153 -0.15 -0.02 -9.23
CA ALA A 153 1.13 -0.39 -8.65
C ALA A 153 2.27 -0.35 -9.68
N LYS A 154 3.49 -0.21 -9.19
CA LYS A 154 4.70 -0.12 -10.04
C LYS A 154 5.92 -0.71 -9.36
N LYS A 155 6.99 -0.97 -10.13
CA LYS A 155 8.32 -1.28 -9.58
C LYS A 155 8.93 -0.04 -8.92
N SER A 156 9.52 -0.21 -7.74
CA SER A 156 10.29 0.81 -7.03
C SER A 156 11.49 1.28 -7.87
N GLY A 157 11.90 2.53 -7.71
CA GLY A 157 13.01 3.14 -8.46
C GLY A 157 12.70 3.47 -9.93
N LYS A 158 11.57 3.02 -10.48
CA LYS A 158 11.17 3.36 -11.84
C LYS A 158 10.62 4.78 -11.87
N LYS A 159 11.34 5.69 -12.54
CA LYS A 159 10.87 7.07 -12.73
C LYS A 159 9.58 7.09 -13.55
N GLN A 160 8.62 7.85 -13.07
CA GLN A 160 7.35 8.07 -13.77
C GLN A 160 7.53 9.03 -14.96
N GLY A 161 6.71 8.85 -15.99
CA GLY A 161 6.54 9.84 -17.06
C GLY A 161 6.04 11.19 -16.50
N ARG A 162 6.38 12.28 -17.18
CA ARG A 162 5.89 13.61 -16.81
C ARG A 162 4.37 13.66 -16.91
N GLY A 163 3.68 14.08 -15.83
CA GLY A 163 2.22 14.31 -15.84
C GLY A 163 1.34 13.12 -15.45
N GLU A 164 1.89 11.94 -15.19
CA GLU A 164 1.10 10.84 -14.64
C GLU A 164 0.91 11.00 -13.13
N ILE A 165 -0.34 11.15 -12.68
CA ILE A 165 -0.72 11.06 -11.27
C ILE A 165 -1.18 9.63 -11.01
N ARG A 166 -0.71 9.04 -9.91
CA ARG A 166 -1.17 7.75 -9.41
C ARG A 166 -1.80 7.90 -8.04
N GLY A 167 -2.87 7.17 -7.81
CA GLY A 167 -3.52 7.12 -6.52
C GLY A 167 -4.63 8.14 -6.32
N THR A 168 -5.17 8.14 -5.14
CA THR A 168 -6.32 8.94 -4.72
C THR A 168 -5.84 10.17 -3.95
N PRO A 169 -6.15 11.41 -4.38
CA PRO A 169 -5.59 12.65 -3.84
C PRO A 169 -5.62 12.80 -2.32
N LEU A 170 -6.70 12.36 -1.65
CA LEU A 170 -6.84 12.44 -0.19
C LEU A 170 -5.82 11.59 0.59
N TYR A 171 -5.15 10.64 -0.07
CA TYR A 171 -4.16 9.73 0.52
C TYR A 171 -2.75 9.98 -0.01
N MET A 172 -2.57 10.93 -0.94
CA MET A 172 -1.27 11.20 -1.56
C MET A 172 -0.27 11.77 -0.57
N ALA A 173 0.96 11.32 -0.68
CA ALA A 173 2.10 11.85 0.07
C ALA A 173 2.65 13.15 -0.57
N PRO A 174 3.28 14.05 0.22
CA PRO A 174 3.85 15.30 -0.30
C PRO A 174 4.83 15.10 -1.45
N GLU A 175 5.73 14.12 -1.37
CA GLU A 175 6.69 13.79 -2.43
C GLU A 175 6.01 13.30 -3.72
N SER A 176 4.86 12.64 -3.60
CA SER A 176 4.09 12.20 -4.76
C SER A 176 3.44 13.37 -5.48
N VAL A 177 2.97 14.37 -4.73
CA VAL A 177 2.40 15.59 -5.30
C VAL A 177 3.49 16.47 -5.92
N ASN A 178 4.58 16.74 -5.20
CA ASN A 178 5.62 17.68 -5.63
C ASN A 178 6.52 17.12 -6.73
N ASN A 179 6.99 15.88 -6.54
CA ASN A 179 8.10 15.33 -7.33
C ASN A 179 7.67 14.20 -8.27
N ASN A 180 6.40 13.74 -8.19
CA ASN A 180 5.95 12.51 -8.86
C ASN A 180 6.70 11.26 -8.36
N GLU A 181 7.13 11.29 -7.12
CA GLU A 181 7.84 10.19 -6.47
C GLU A 181 6.85 9.28 -5.77
N TYR A 182 6.78 8.04 -6.25
CA TYR A 182 5.94 7.00 -5.67
C TYR A 182 6.86 5.84 -5.28
N GLU A 183 7.31 5.90 -4.03
CA GLU A 183 8.13 4.86 -3.41
C GLU A 183 7.42 4.32 -2.16
N SER A 184 8.00 3.32 -1.51
CA SER A 184 7.39 2.63 -0.36
C SER A 184 6.88 3.59 0.72
N GLY A 185 7.57 4.72 0.93
CA GLY A 185 7.15 5.76 1.87
C GLY A 185 5.79 6.37 1.54
N ALA A 186 5.41 6.46 0.25
CA ALA A 186 4.11 7.00 -0.15
C ALA A 186 2.95 6.06 0.26
N ASP A 187 3.13 4.73 0.18
CA ASP A 187 2.15 3.77 0.67
C ASP A 187 1.98 3.85 2.19
N ILE A 188 3.08 4.11 2.92
CA ILE A 188 3.04 4.30 4.38
C ILE A 188 2.26 5.56 4.75
N TRP A 189 2.48 6.67 4.06
CA TRP A 189 1.67 7.89 4.25
C TRP A 189 0.19 7.63 4.02
N ALA A 190 -0.15 6.95 2.92
CA ALA A 190 -1.51 6.58 2.57
C ALA A 190 -2.16 5.67 3.63
N LEU A 191 -1.40 4.73 4.21
CA LEU A 191 -1.83 3.93 5.36
C LEU A 191 -2.16 4.82 6.57
N GLY A 192 -1.35 5.84 6.87
CA GLY A 192 -1.66 6.80 7.94
C GLY A 192 -2.99 7.49 7.72
N CYS A 193 -3.25 7.96 6.50
CA CYS A 193 -4.53 8.55 6.13
C CYS A 193 -5.70 7.55 6.32
N ALA A 194 -5.52 6.29 5.95
CA ALA A 194 -6.52 5.25 6.14
C ALA A 194 -6.78 4.96 7.64
N VAL A 195 -5.74 4.98 8.48
CA VAL A 195 -5.89 4.83 9.95
C VAL A 195 -6.71 5.97 10.53
N VAL A 196 -6.43 7.22 10.17
CA VAL A 196 -7.23 8.38 10.60
C VAL A 196 -8.68 8.23 10.19
N GLU A 197 -8.92 7.81 8.95
CA GLU A 197 -10.29 7.62 8.44
C GLU A 197 -11.02 6.48 9.14
N MET A 198 -10.36 5.36 9.45
CA MET A 198 -10.96 4.29 10.24
C MET A 198 -11.40 4.75 11.63
N VAL A 199 -10.61 5.60 12.29
CA VAL A 199 -10.89 6.11 13.64
C VAL A 199 -11.99 7.16 13.63
N THR A 200 -11.95 8.10 12.69
CA THR A 200 -12.79 9.31 12.70
C THR A 200 -13.99 9.24 11.77
N GLY A 201 -13.98 8.32 10.79
CA GLY A 201 -14.93 8.29 9.68
C GLY A 201 -14.78 9.45 8.69
N LYS A 202 -13.71 10.21 8.80
CA LYS A 202 -13.44 11.38 7.96
C LYS A 202 -12.05 11.29 7.35
N PRO A 203 -11.85 11.85 6.14
CA PRO A 203 -10.52 11.93 5.55
C PRO A 203 -9.52 12.62 6.50
N ALA A 204 -8.25 12.21 6.44
CA ALA A 204 -7.18 12.75 7.29
C ALA A 204 -6.92 14.26 7.07
N TRP A 205 -7.29 14.76 5.91
CA TRP A 205 -7.26 16.18 5.59
C TRP A 205 -8.62 16.82 5.86
N ASN A 206 -8.65 17.83 6.72
CA ASN A 206 -9.90 18.58 6.98
C ASN A 206 -10.25 19.43 5.75
N CYS A 207 -11.06 18.86 4.86
CA CYS A 207 -11.56 19.52 3.67
C CYS A 207 -13.02 19.88 3.86
N ARG A 208 -13.40 21.13 3.56
CA ARG A 208 -14.80 21.54 3.50
C ARG A 208 -15.47 20.86 2.28
N PRO A 209 -16.77 20.51 2.39
CA PRO A 209 -17.51 20.03 1.21
C PRO A 209 -17.37 21.02 0.05
N GLY A 210 -16.96 20.53 -1.13
CA GLY A 210 -16.72 21.38 -2.30
C GLY A 210 -15.32 22.00 -2.38
N THR A 211 -14.40 21.68 -1.47
CA THR A 211 -12.99 22.08 -1.63
C THR A 211 -12.47 21.62 -2.98
N ASN A 212 -11.89 22.56 -3.73
CA ASN A 212 -11.26 22.24 -5.01
C ASN A 212 -10.06 21.32 -4.77
N MET A 213 -9.98 20.25 -5.55
CA MET A 213 -8.90 19.26 -5.48
C MET A 213 -7.52 19.90 -5.64
N PHE A 214 -7.42 20.94 -6.46
CA PHE A 214 -6.20 21.71 -6.64
C PHE A 214 -5.71 22.36 -5.33
N VAL A 215 -6.62 22.94 -4.56
CA VAL A 215 -6.30 23.54 -3.24
C VAL A 215 -5.80 22.47 -2.27
N LEU A 216 -6.38 21.28 -2.31
CA LEU A 216 -5.93 20.16 -1.50
C LEU A 216 -4.50 19.73 -1.90
N LEU A 217 -4.21 19.59 -3.20
CA LEU A 217 -2.89 19.19 -3.67
C LEU A 217 -1.81 20.22 -3.30
N ILE A 218 -2.09 21.53 -3.43
CA ILE A 218 -1.18 22.60 -2.95
C ILE A 218 -0.94 22.45 -1.46
N ARG A 219 -1.99 22.25 -0.68
CA ARG A 219 -1.90 22.10 0.78
C ARG A 219 -1.05 20.89 1.18
N ILE A 220 -1.19 19.76 0.47
CA ILE A 220 -0.39 18.55 0.70
C ILE A 220 1.08 18.78 0.31
N GLY A 221 1.31 19.34 -0.87
CA GLY A 221 2.66 19.47 -1.43
C GLY A 221 3.47 20.60 -0.79
N GLU A 222 2.92 21.80 -0.78
CA GLU A 222 3.66 23.03 -0.40
C GLU A 222 3.34 23.52 1.01
N GLY A 223 2.16 23.15 1.55
CA GLY A 223 1.74 23.57 2.90
C GLY A 223 2.63 22.98 3.99
N ASP A 224 2.78 23.71 5.10
CA ASP A 224 3.46 23.20 6.32
C ASP A 224 2.58 22.26 7.14
N GLU A 225 1.31 22.14 6.77
CA GLU A 225 0.35 21.33 7.48
C GLU A 225 0.62 19.83 7.34
N LEU A 226 0.24 19.09 8.38
CA LEU A 226 0.19 17.63 8.41
C LEU A 226 -1.26 17.17 8.56
N PRO A 227 -1.58 15.94 8.19
CA PRO A 227 -2.87 15.34 8.51
C PRO A 227 -3.13 15.39 10.02
N ILE A 228 -4.38 15.59 10.40
CA ILE A 228 -4.77 15.73 11.81
C ILE A 228 -4.71 14.35 12.48
N ILE A 229 -3.93 14.27 13.56
CA ILE A 229 -3.90 13.08 14.42
C ILE A 229 -5.14 13.13 15.35
N PRO A 230 -6.02 12.11 15.32
CA PRO A 230 -7.25 12.11 16.12
C PRO A 230 -6.96 12.13 17.64
N GLU A 231 -7.71 12.95 18.36
CA GLU A 231 -7.63 13.03 19.82
C GLU A 231 -8.10 11.74 20.52
N GLU A 232 -8.99 11.01 19.87
CA GLU A 232 -9.62 9.77 20.35
C GLU A 232 -8.64 8.58 20.40
N LEU A 233 -7.53 8.66 19.67
CA LEU A 233 -6.50 7.63 19.70
C LEU A 233 -5.76 7.57 21.04
N SER A 234 -5.39 6.36 21.43
CA SER A 234 -4.45 6.14 22.53
C SER A 234 -3.12 6.85 22.27
N GLN A 235 -2.31 7.04 23.32
CA GLN A 235 -0.98 7.63 23.19
C GLN A 235 -0.08 6.85 22.22
N GLN A 236 -0.22 5.50 22.22
CA GLN A 236 0.50 4.64 21.27
C GLN A 236 0.03 4.88 19.82
N GLY A 237 -1.28 5.06 19.61
CA GLY A 237 -1.81 5.36 18.27
C GLY A 237 -1.36 6.74 17.77
N LYS A 238 -1.31 7.74 18.64
CA LYS A 238 -0.80 9.08 18.31
C LYS A 238 0.70 9.03 17.96
N ASP A 239 1.49 8.31 18.75
CA ASP A 239 2.91 8.12 18.47
C ASP A 239 3.13 7.37 17.15
N PHE A 240 2.36 6.31 16.89
CA PHE A 240 2.38 5.57 15.63
C PHE A 240 2.14 6.46 14.41
N LEU A 241 1.11 7.30 14.44
CA LEU A 241 0.83 8.25 13.34
C LEU A 241 1.92 9.32 13.21
N SER A 242 2.57 9.71 14.31
CA SER A 242 3.70 10.65 14.27
C SER A 242 4.91 10.12 13.50
N LYS A 243 5.11 8.78 13.45
CA LYS A 243 6.17 8.13 12.67
C LYS A 243 5.82 8.01 11.19
N ILE A 244 4.53 8.10 10.87
CA ILE A 244 3.99 8.01 9.51
C ILE A 244 3.92 9.39 8.85
N PHE A 245 3.35 10.40 9.54
CA PHE A 245 3.18 11.75 9.00
C PHE A 245 4.46 12.58 9.11
N VAL A 246 5.53 12.06 8.51
CA VAL A 246 6.82 12.73 8.35
C VAL A 246 6.96 13.12 6.88
N LYS A 247 7.11 14.43 6.59
CA LYS A 247 7.16 14.95 5.20
C LYS A 247 8.35 14.42 4.43
N ASP A 248 9.52 14.34 5.05
CA ASP A 248 10.70 13.73 4.44
C ASP A 248 10.52 12.21 4.36
N PRO A 249 10.35 11.63 3.15
CA PRO A 249 10.13 10.20 2.99
C PRO A 249 11.31 9.35 3.48
N THR A 250 12.52 9.93 3.57
CA THR A 250 13.72 9.21 4.05
C THR A 250 13.73 9.05 5.58
N GLN A 251 13.03 9.92 6.29
CA GLN A 251 12.88 9.88 7.76
C GLN A 251 11.58 9.16 8.18
N ARG A 252 10.68 8.90 7.24
CA ARG A 252 9.42 8.19 7.49
C ARG A 252 9.70 6.71 7.79
N TRP A 253 9.05 6.17 8.81
CA TRP A 253 9.22 4.78 9.16
C TRP A 253 8.73 3.84 8.05
N THR A 254 9.47 2.74 7.83
CA THR A 254 9.09 1.68 6.90
C THR A 254 8.00 0.77 7.48
N ALA A 255 7.38 -0.06 6.63
CA ALA A 255 6.40 -1.06 7.08
C ALA A 255 7.01 -1.98 8.17
N ASP A 256 8.25 -2.42 8.01
CA ASP A 256 8.93 -3.32 8.96
C ASP A 256 9.23 -2.64 10.30
N MET A 257 9.54 -1.35 10.30
CA MET A 257 9.71 -0.58 11.53
C MET A 257 8.38 -0.42 12.25
N LEU A 258 7.32 -0.10 11.51
CA LEU A 258 5.97 0.09 12.05
C LEU A 258 5.36 -1.21 12.58
N LEU A 259 5.67 -2.37 12.00
CA LEU A 259 5.23 -3.67 12.52
C LEU A 259 5.77 -3.97 13.93
N LYS A 260 6.89 -3.34 14.32
CA LYS A 260 7.48 -3.47 15.67
C LYS A 260 6.95 -2.42 16.65
N HIS A 261 6.12 -1.49 16.19
CA HIS A 261 5.59 -0.42 17.01
C HIS A 261 4.55 -0.96 18.03
N PRO A 262 4.55 -0.52 19.30
CA PRO A 262 3.64 -1.02 20.34
C PRO A 262 2.15 -0.92 20.00
N PHE A 263 1.76 0.01 19.12
CA PHE A 263 0.39 0.15 18.66
C PHE A 263 -0.13 -1.08 17.91
N VAL A 264 0.74 -1.74 17.13
CA VAL A 264 0.36 -2.88 16.27
C VAL A 264 1.08 -4.18 16.64
N ALA A 265 2.08 -4.15 17.53
CA ALA A 265 2.77 -5.35 17.99
C ALA A 265 1.82 -6.30 18.72
N ASP A 266 2.00 -7.60 18.56
CA ASP A 266 1.25 -8.61 19.30
C ASP A 266 1.59 -8.51 20.78
N GLN A 267 0.59 -8.28 21.63
CA GLN A 267 0.77 -8.17 23.09
C GLN A 267 1.14 -9.52 23.77
N PHE A 268 1.33 -10.58 22.98
CA PHE A 268 1.59 -11.94 23.52
C PHE A 268 3.07 -12.28 23.74
N GLN A 269 4.02 -11.32 23.64
CA GLN A 269 5.44 -11.61 23.86
C GLN A 269 6.07 -11.02 25.14
N GLU A 270 5.29 -10.43 26.05
CA GLU A 270 5.85 -9.97 27.34
C GLU A 270 5.03 -10.43 28.54
N ASN A 271 4.92 -11.73 28.74
CA ASN A 271 4.65 -12.30 30.07
C ASN A 271 5.33 -13.68 30.18
N VAL A 272 6.64 -13.69 30.07
CA VAL A 272 7.43 -14.67 30.79
C VAL A 272 7.84 -13.99 32.09
N PRO A 273 7.22 -14.27 33.24
CA PRO A 273 7.76 -13.86 34.51
C PRO A 273 9.12 -14.53 34.62
N LEU A 274 10.19 -13.75 34.74
CA LEU A 274 11.44 -14.24 35.31
C LEU A 274 11.10 -14.75 36.69
N LYS A 275 10.78 -16.04 36.82
CA LYS A 275 10.87 -16.74 38.06
C LYS A 275 12.37 -16.80 38.40
N GLU A 276 12.75 -16.03 39.39
CA GLU A 276 13.93 -16.32 40.17
C GLU A 276 13.74 -17.73 40.75
N GLU A 277 14.30 -18.73 40.11
CA GLU A 277 14.48 -20.04 40.72
C GLU A 277 15.74 -20.00 41.58
N SER A 278 15.48 -19.88 42.87
CA SER A 278 16.41 -20.31 43.92
C SER A 278 16.93 -21.70 43.62
N LYS A 279 18.25 -21.84 43.74
CA LYS A 279 19.04 -23.06 43.62
C LYS A 279 18.47 -24.18 44.46
N GLU A 280 18.14 -25.30 43.84
CA GLU A 280 18.34 -26.62 44.40
C GLU A 280 18.92 -27.56 43.38
N LEU A 281 20.07 -28.13 43.75
CA LEU A 281 20.84 -29.09 43.00
C LEU A 281 20.10 -30.42 42.95
N SER A 282 19.76 -30.93 41.77
CA SER A 282 19.63 -32.38 41.61
C SER A 282 20.28 -32.81 40.30
N ALA A 283 21.24 -33.66 40.45
CA ALA A 283 22.03 -34.26 39.39
C ALA A 283 21.23 -35.28 38.58
N SER A 284 21.36 -35.26 37.27
CA SER A 284 21.10 -36.42 36.43
C SER A 284 21.97 -36.40 35.17
N PRO A 285 22.29 -37.56 34.54
CA PRO A 285 23.62 -37.79 34.02
C PRO A 285 23.72 -37.76 32.46
N ARG A 286 24.92 -37.37 32.02
CA ARG A 286 25.62 -37.76 30.77
C ARG A 286 25.01 -37.43 29.42
N CYS A 287 25.63 -36.41 28.80
CA CYS A 287 26.17 -36.56 27.46
C CYS A 287 27.48 -35.76 27.31
N HIS A 288 28.55 -36.50 27.05
CA HIS A 288 29.84 -35.95 26.69
C HIS A 288 29.80 -35.36 25.29
N PHE A 289 30.11 -34.08 25.16
CA PHE A 289 30.89 -33.54 24.04
C PHE A 289 31.52 -32.22 24.48
N ASN A 290 32.82 -32.31 24.81
CA ASN A 290 33.74 -31.19 24.90
C ASN A 290 34.09 -30.73 23.53
N PHE A 291 33.95 -29.44 23.25
CA PHE A 291 34.75 -28.70 22.27
C PHE A 291 35.26 -27.43 22.94
N SER A 292 36.46 -27.51 23.46
CA SER A 292 37.33 -26.38 23.75
C SER A 292 38.04 -25.95 22.48
N GLU A 293 38.35 -24.65 22.42
CA GLU A 293 39.33 -23.99 21.58
C GLU A 293 38.95 -23.64 20.15
N TRP A 294 38.65 -22.38 19.99
CA TRP A 294 39.31 -21.60 18.93
C TRP A 294 39.58 -20.19 19.43
N ALA A 295 40.87 -19.95 19.62
CA ALA A 295 41.45 -18.70 20.07
C ALA A 295 41.48 -17.66 18.95
N SER A 296 41.28 -16.45 19.39
CA SER A 296 41.71 -15.15 18.90
C SER A 296 42.78 -15.13 17.74
N PHE A 297 42.49 -14.34 16.73
CA PHE A 297 43.53 -13.61 16.00
C PHE A 297 43.15 -12.10 15.92
N GLN A 298 43.90 -11.30 16.63
CA GLN A 298 44.10 -9.87 16.40
C GLN A 298 45.26 -9.69 15.41
N SER A 299 45.12 -8.76 14.46
CA SER A 299 46.21 -7.88 13.98
C SER A 299 45.60 -6.81 13.05
N SER A 300 45.50 -5.60 13.47
CA SER A 300 46.29 -4.38 13.32
C SER A 300 47.02 -4.25 12.01
N SER A 301 46.66 -3.25 11.19
CA SER A 301 47.48 -2.13 10.74
C SER A 301 46.91 -1.40 9.53
N SER A 302 46.65 -0.12 9.69
CA SER A 302 46.73 0.87 8.63
C SER A 302 48.22 1.19 8.41
N PRO A 303 48.68 1.83 7.31
CA PRO A 303 48.40 3.23 7.04
C PRO A 303 48.49 3.77 5.58
N ARG A 304 48.07 5.04 5.46
CA ARG A 304 48.57 6.13 4.57
C ARG A 304 48.27 6.09 3.06
N SER A 305 47.43 7.03 2.67
CA SER A 305 47.63 8.33 1.97
C SER A 305 48.62 8.31 0.76
N GLU A 306 48.07 8.77 -0.38
CA GLU A 306 48.69 9.83 -1.18
C GLU A 306 47.79 10.41 -2.26
N LEU A 307 47.86 11.71 -2.34
CA LEU A 307 47.30 12.67 -3.29
C LEU A 307 47.85 12.46 -4.70
N TRP A 308 47.09 12.95 -5.70
CA TRP A 308 47.48 13.73 -6.90
C TRP A 308 46.22 14.02 -7.70
N SER A 309 45.77 15.17 -7.80
CA SER A 309 45.87 16.43 -8.52
C SER A 309 45.58 16.39 -10.01
N ASP A 310 44.64 17.26 -10.38
CA ASP A 310 44.46 18.04 -11.60
C ASP A 310 44.42 17.42 -12.99
N GLY A 311 43.32 17.78 -13.69
CA GLY A 311 43.19 17.66 -15.14
C GLY A 311 41.91 18.27 -15.75
N LYS A 312 41.87 19.59 -15.83
CA LYS A 312 41.24 20.47 -16.85
C LYS A 312 40.13 19.93 -17.78
N VAL A 313 38.95 20.50 -17.59
CA VAL A 313 38.08 21.23 -18.53
C VAL A 313 38.22 20.89 -20.04
N LYS A 314 37.12 20.44 -20.62
CA LYS A 314 36.64 20.95 -21.93
C LYS A 314 35.13 20.94 -21.99
N SER A 315 34.57 22.15 -22.09
CA SER A 315 33.18 22.45 -22.43
C SER A 315 32.86 21.99 -23.85
N ILE A 316 31.75 21.28 -24.01
CA ILE A 316 31.06 21.21 -25.30
C ILE A 316 29.59 21.56 -25.01
N SER A 317 29.23 22.74 -25.50
CA SER A 317 27.87 23.22 -25.59
C SER A 317 27.13 22.42 -26.68
N SER A 318 26.04 21.76 -26.32
CA SER A 318 24.99 21.44 -27.27
C SER A 318 23.64 21.77 -26.65
N SER A 319 23.04 22.80 -27.21
CA SER A 319 21.68 23.25 -26.98
C SER A 319 20.68 22.12 -27.17
N LEU A 320 20.00 21.75 -26.11
CA LEU A 320 18.74 21.03 -26.18
C LEU A 320 17.73 21.78 -25.33
N ASN A 321 16.73 22.33 -25.99
CA ASN A 321 15.54 22.90 -25.41
C ASN A 321 14.88 21.89 -24.46
N SER A 322 15.22 21.93 -23.19
CA SER A 322 14.46 21.31 -22.13
C SER A 322 13.67 22.41 -21.44
N SER A 323 12.38 22.51 -21.74
CA SER A 323 11.43 23.23 -20.89
C SER A 323 11.42 22.53 -19.54
N CYS A 324 12.31 22.98 -18.67
CA CYS A 324 12.40 22.55 -17.30
C CYS A 324 11.25 23.24 -16.54
N TRP A 325 10.34 22.46 -15.97
CA TRP A 325 9.38 22.95 -14.99
C TRP A 325 10.18 23.50 -13.81
N THR A 326 10.05 24.78 -13.55
CA THR A 326 10.89 25.47 -12.57
C THR A 326 10.29 25.47 -11.18
N SER A 327 9.03 25.03 -10.99
CA SER A 327 8.42 24.96 -9.65
C SER A 327 7.39 23.84 -9.49
N PRO A 328 7.16 23.34 -8.26
CA PRO A 328 6.04 22.45 -7.93
C PRO A 328 4.67 23.03 -8.31
N GLU A 329 4.49 24.35 -8.21
CA GLU A 329 3.25 25.05 -8.59
C GLU A 329 2.89 24.85 -10.06
N ASP A 330 3.85 24.92 -10.98
CA ASP A 330 3.62 24.72 -12.41
C ASP A 330 3.14 23.30 -12.69
N ARG A 331 3.67 22.32 -11.95
CA ARG A 331 3.24 20.94 -12.03
C ARG A 331 1.80 20.77 -11.53
N ILE A 332 1.48 21.31 -10.37
CA ILE A 332 0.14 21.26 -9.79
C ILE A 332 -0.89 21.92 -10.73
N ARG A 333 -0.55 23.04 -11.36
CA ARG A 333 -1.42 23.71 -12.37
C ARG A 333 -1.71 22.82 -13.57
N LEU A 334 -0.71 22.10 -14.06
CA LEU A 334 -0.91 21.14 -15.16
C LEU A 334 -1.79 19.96 -14.78
N LEU A 335 -1.61 19.45 -13.59
CA LEU A 335 -2.44 18.38 -13.06
C LEU A 335 -3.91 18.81 -12.98
N ALA A 336 -4.17 20.08 -12.66
CA ALA A 336 -5.52 20.65 -12.64
C ALA A 336 -6.09 20.92 -14.05
N ALA A 337 -5.25 21.32 -15.01
CA ALA A 337 -5.68 21.66 -16.35
C ALA A 337 -5.94 20.43 -17.26
N GLY A 338 -5.26 19.32 -17.00
CA GLY A 338 -5.34 18.10 -17.82
C GLY A 338 -6.53 17.18 -17.54
N GLN A 339 -7.36 17.49 -16.54
CA GLN A 339 -8.41 16.58 -16.09
C GLN A 339 -9.79 17.24 -16.05
N SER A 340 -10.47 17.18 -17.18
CA SER A 340 -11.93 17.38 -17.25
C SER A 340 -12.73 16.11 -16.85
N ARG A 341 -12.10 15.05 -16.37
CA ARG A 341 -12.79 13.86 -15.87
C ARG A 341 -13.26 14.11 -14.42
N ASN A 342 -14.54 13.89 -14.20
CA ASN A 342 -15.22 14.02 -12.90
C ASN A 342 -14.53 13.19 -11.82
N TRP A 343 -13.66 13.80 -11.00
CA TRP A 343 -13.00 13.19 -9.85
C TRP A 343 -13.95 12.74 -8.74
N ARG A 344 -15.23 13.11 -8.83
CA ARG A 344 -16.26 12.65 -7.88
C ARG A 344 -16.53 11.16 -7.99
N ASP A 345 -16.19 10.52 -9.13
CA ASP A 345 -16.46 9.11 -9.41
C ASP A 345 -15.22 8.21 -9.40
N SER A 346 -14.01 8.77 -9.17
CA SER A 346 -12.80 7.97 -9.12
C SER A 346 -12.64 7.28 -7.76
N GLY A 347 -13.24 6.11 -7.61
CA GLY A 347 -12.85 5.19 -6.57
C GLY A 347 -13.87 4.83 -5.49
N CYS A 348 -15.14 5.22 -5.63
CA CYS A 348 -16.17 4.60 -4.80
C CYS A 348 -16.61 3.29 -5.42
N TRP A 349 -16.19 2.17 -4.85
CA TRP A 349 -16.87 0.91 -5.04
C TRP A 349 -18.30 1.04 -4.51
N VAL A 350 -19.25 1.24 -5.40
CA VAL A 350 -20.67 1.24 -5.00
C VAL A 350 -21.08 -0.22 -4.91
N ASN A 351 -21.23 -0.74 -3.69
CA ASN A 351 -21.85 -2.04 -3.48
C ASN A 351 -23.32 -1.94 -3.88
N VAL A 352 -23.67 -2.52 -5.02
CA VAL A 352 -25.07 -2.76 -5.40
C VAL A 352 -25.46 -4.10 -4.79
N ARG A 353 -26.54 -4.10 -4.02
CA ARG A 353 -27.20 -5.31 -3.51
C ARG A 353 -28.16 -5.88 -4.55
#